data_249bd6484fb7c627aba80a3e13e5f811
#
_entry.id   249bd6484fb7c627aba80a3e13e5f811
#
_cell.length_a   1.000
_cell.length_b   1.000
_cell.length_c   1.000
_cell.angle_alpha   90.00
_cell.angle_beta   90.00
_cell.angle_gamma   90.00
#
_symmetry.space_group_name_H-M   'P 1'
#
loop_
_entity.id
_entity.type
_entity.pdbx_description
1 polymer ?
#
loop_
_entity_poly.entity_id
_entity_poly.type
_entity_poly.pdbx_seq_one_letter_code
_entity_poly.pdbx_strand_id
1 'polypeptide(L)' 'MIEELVKELVLKLMEEQKMSMSDALDAVYNSDTYEKILDLETGLFAQSTAYVYAILLRELKEGRIVAG' A
#
# COMPACT_ATOMS: atom_id res chain seq x y z
N MET A 1 10.59 -1.53 -9.20
CA MET A 1 11.05 -2.34 -8.08
C MET A 1 10.16 -2.14 -6.87
N ILE A 2 10.11 -3.15 -6.03
CA ILE A 2 9.21 -3.11 -4.88
C ILE A 2 9.54 -1.97 -3.93
N GLU A 3 10.81 -1.72 -3.71
CA GLU A 3 11.22 -0.66 -2.79
C GLU A 3 10.73 0.70 -3.25
N GLU A 4 10.84 0.98 -4.55
CA GLU A 4 10.37 2.25 -5.06
C GLU A 4 8.87 2.37 -4.96
N LEU A 5 8.16 1.27 -5.21
CA LEU A 5 6.72 1.28 -5.10
C LEU A 5 6.29 1.58 -3.67
N VAL A 6 6.91 0.91 -2.70
CA VAL A 6 6.59 1.15 -1.30
C VAL A 6 6.89 2.58 -0.91
N LYS A 7 8.03 3.11 -1.35
CA LYS A 7 8.40 4.48 -1.05
C LYS A 7 7.34 5.45 -1.57
N GLU A 8 6.87 5.22 -2.79
CA GLU A 8 5.88 6.12 -3.36
C GLU A 8 4.55 6.00 -2.64
N LEU A 9 4.20 4.81 -2.20
CA LEU A 9 2.97 4.63 -1.43
C LEU A 9 3.05 5.42 -0.12
N VAL A 10 4.20 5.33 0.55
CA VAL A 10 4.40 6.07 1.80
C VAL A 10 4.29 7.56 1.56
N LEU A 11 4.94 8.06 0.50
CA LEU A 11 4.88 9.48 0.20
C LEU A 11 3.46 9.95 -0.08
N LYS A 12 2.70 9.15 -0.82
CA LYS A 12 1.32 9.51 -1.11
C LYS A 12 0.47 9.55 0.16
N LEU A 13 0.67 8.60 1.06
CA LEU A 13 -0.06 8.59 2.32
C LEU A 13 0.27 9.83 3.14
N MET A 14 1.54 10.22 3.16
CA MET A 14 1.94 11.40 3.90
C MET A 14 1.34 12.66 3.32
N GLU A 15 1.29 12.76 1.99
CA GLU A 15 0.79 13.95 1.33
C GLU A 15 -0.73 14.02 1.30
N GLU A 16 -1.38 12.92 0.95
CA GLU A 16 -2.81 12.93 0.71
C GLU A 16 -3.61 12.62 1.96
N GLN A 17 -3.09 11.75 2.81
CA GLN A 17 -3.78 11.37 4.03
C GLN A 17 -3.25 12.08 5.26
N LYS A 18 -2.25 12.93 5.08
CA LYS A 18 -1.66 13.73 6.17
C LYS A 18 -1.09 12.85 7.28
N MET A 19 -0.57 11.71 6.93
CA MET A 19 0.04 10.82 7.90
C MET A 19 1.48 11.19 8.15
N SER A 20 1.98 10.90 9.35
CA SER A 20 3.40 11.00 9.61
C SER A 20 4.11 9.86 8.87
N MET A 21 5.43 9.98 8.73
CA MET A 21 6.18 8.92 8.07
C MET A 21 6.01 7.60 8.81
N SER A 22 6.05 7.65 10.13
CA SER A 22 5.90 6.43 10.93
C SER A 22 4.54 5.77 10.70
N ASP A 23 3.48 6.58 10.71
CA ASP A 23 2.13 6.05 10.46
C ASP A 23 1.99 5.50 9.06
N ALA A 24 2.57 6.20 8.08
CA ALA A 24 2.49 5.75 6.70
C ALA A 24 3.22 4.43 6.51
N LEU A 25 4.39 4.29 7.11
CA LEU A 25 5.15 3.05 7.03
C LEU A 25 4.38 1.91 7.65
N ASP A 26 3.79 2.15 8.83
CA ASP A 26 2.98 1.13 9.47
C ASP A 26 1.80 0.73 8.61
N ALA A 27 1.13 1.71 8.02
CA ALA A 27 -0.03 1.44 7.19
C ALA A 27 0.33 0.54 6.02
N VAL A 28 1.48 0.79 5.39
CA VAL A 28 1.90 0.00 4.24
C VAL A 28 2.37 -1.38 4.68
N TYR A 29 3.28 -1.44 5.64
CA TYR A 29 3.91 -2.71 5.98
C TYR A 29 2.97 -3.69 6.69
N ASN A 30 1.92 -3.18 7.33
CA ASN A 30 0.96 -4.05 7.99
C ASN A 30 -0.27 -4.34 7.15
N SER A 31 -0.25 -3.92 5.89
CA SER A 31 -1.41 -4.09 5.02
C SER A 31 -1.35 -5.42 4.27
N ASP A 32 -2.52 -5.92 3.90
CA ASP A 32 -2.60 -7.07 3.02
C ASP A 32 -2.08 -6.70 1.63
N THR A 33 -2.22 -5.43 1.25
CA THR A 33 -1.71 -4.94 -0.03
C THR A 33 -0.21 -5.16 -0.13
N TYR A 34 0.52 -4.92 0.97
CA TYR A 34 1.96 -5.13 0.97
C TYR A 34 2.30 -6.59 0.70
N GLU A 35 1.57 -7.50 1.33
CA GLU A 35 1.81 -8.91 1.11
C GLU A 35 1.56 -9.30 -0.34
N LYS A 36 0.55 -8.70 -0.96
CA LYS A 36 0.27 -8.97 -2.36
C LYS A 36 1.36 -8.41 -3.27
N ILE A 37 1.95 -7.29 -2.88
CA ILE A 37 3.07 -6.74 -3.65
C ILE A 37 4.24 -7.71 -3.63
N LEU A 38 4.49 -8.35 -2.51
CA LEU A 38 5.59 -9.30 -2.36
C LEU A 38 5.31 -10.60 -3.07
N ASP A 39 4.05 -10.92 -3.32
CA ASP A 39 3.67 -12.16 -3.98
C ASP A 39 3.81 -11.98 -5.48
N LEU A 40 4.79 -12.67 -6.05
CA LEU A 40 5.08 -12.52 -7.47
C LEU A 40 3.94 -13.01 -8.36
N GLU A 41 3.10 -13.89 -7.85
CA GLU A 41 2.01 -14.44 -8.65
C GLU A 41 0.90 -13.42 -8.89
N THR A 42 0.74 -12.46 -7.99
CA THR A 42 -0.30 -11.45 -8.19
C THR A 42 0.08 -10.43 -9.25
N GLY A 43 1.38 -10.26 -9.48
CA GLY A 43 1.86 -9.26 -10.42
C GLY A 43 1.60 -7.83 -9.96
N LEU A 44 1.21 -7.65 -8.72
CA LEU A 44 0.86 -6.31 -8.23
C LEU A 44 2.06 -5.37 -8.25
N PHE A 45 3.26 -5.92 -8.03
CA PHE A 45 4.46 -5.09 -8.03
C PHE A 45 4.74 -4.45 -9.39
N ALA A 46 4.13 -4.99 -10.45
CA ALA A 46 4.31 -4.47 -11.81
C ALA A 46 3.24 -3.45 -12.19
N GLN A 47 2.28 -3.22 -11.33
CA GLN A 47 1.23 -2.26 -11.61
C GLN A 47 1.69 -0.84 -11.27
N SER A 48 0.94 0.14 -11.76
CA SER A 48 1.28 1.52 -11.48
C SER A 48 1.10 1.83 -9.99
N THR A 49 1.84 2.82 -9.53
CA THR A 49 1.71 3.26 -8.14
C THR A 49 0.27 3.68 -7.84
N ALA A 50 -0.37 4.39 -8.77
CA ALA A 50 -1.74 4.85 -8.55
C ALA A 50 -2.69 3.68 -8.34
N TYR A 51 -2.51 2.63 -9.13
CA TYR A 51 -3.37 1.45 -9.01
C TYR A 51 -3.21 0.79 -7.65
N VAL A 52 -1.96 0.58 -7.23
CA VAL A 52 -1.68 -0.06 -5.96
C VAL A 52 -2.15 0.82 -4.81
N TYR A 53 -1.94 2.13 -4.95
CA TYR A 53 -2.36 3.07 -3.92
C TYR A 53 -3.88 3.03 -3.72
N ALA A 54 -4.63 2.92 -4.82
CA ALA A 54 -6.08 2.84 -4.71
C ALA A 54 -6.50 1.60 -3.92
N ILE A 55 -5.82 0.48 -4.17
CA ILE A 55 -6.12 -0.75 -3.44
C ILE A 55 -5.79 -0.57 -1.96
N LEU A 56 -4.65 0.04 -1.68
CA LEU A 56 -4.23 0.27 -0.30
C LEU A 56 -5.22 1.18 0.44
N LEU A 57 -5.65 2.26 -0.21
CA LEU A 57 -6.61 3.16 0.41
C LEU A 57 -7.92 2.46 0.72
N ARG A 58 -8.35 1.62 -0.20
CA ARG A 58 -9.58 0.88 0.02
C ARG A 58 -9.46 -0.02 1.24
N GLU A 59 -8.32 -0.68 1.36
CA GLU A 59 -8.08 -1.53 2.52
C GLU A 59 -8.11 -0.73 3.81
N LEU A 60 -7.46 0.43 3.80
CA LEU A 60 -7.40 1.27 5.01
C LEU A 60 -8.76 1.79 5.41
N LYS A 61 -9.60 2.11 4.42
CA LYS A 61 -10.93 2.63 4.72
C LYS A 61 -11.89 1.55 5.21
N GLU A 62 -11.80 0.38 4.62
CA GLU A 62 -12.74 -0.70 4.94
C GLU A 62 -12.19 -1.68 5.96
N GLY A 63 -11.00 -1.39 6.47
CA GLY A 63 -10.32 -2.33 7.32
C GLY A 63 -9.58 -3.32 6.47
N ARG A 64 -9.56 -4.57 6.87
CA ARG A 64 -8.82 -5.56 6.13
C ARG A 64 -9.62 -6.02 4.93
N ILE A 65 -8.92 -6.22 3.83
CA ILE A 65 -9.55 -6.73 2.61
C ILE A 65 -10.03 -8.15 2.83
N VAL A 66 -9.27 -8.88 3.61
CA VAL A 66 -9.64 -10.26 3.90
C VAL A 66 -10.96 -10.24 4.62
N ALA A 67 -11.96 -10.78 3.98
CA ALA A 67 -13.25 -10.88 4.62
C ALA A 67 -13.09 -11.80 5.79
N GLY A 68 -13.19 -11.19 6.92
CA GLY A 68 -13.11 -11.98 8.14
C GLY A 68 -14.25 -12.93 8.17
#